data_bc6b5c3e84e6a2f0424cafd9b38ae82b
#
_entry.id   bc6b5c3e84e6a2f0424cafd9b38ae82b
#
_cell.length_a   1.000
_cell.length_b   1.000
_cell.length_c   1.000
_cell.angle_alpha   90.00
_cell.angle_beta   90.00
_cell.angle_gamma   90.00
#
_symmetry.space_group_name_H-M   'P 1'
#
loop_
_entity.id
_entity.type
_entity.pdbx_description
1 polymer ?
#
loop_
_entity_poly.entity_id
_entity_poly.type
_entity_poly.pdbx_seq_one_letter_code
_entity_poly.pdbx_strand_id
1 'polypeptide(L)'
;RSPVSQQQSTRSISPNDDEAAKFTSVILATTEDTWGQLFQKMGRGYQQPKLVMYRGMTRTGCGAGQSVMGPFYCPADGTVYIDLSFYDDMKNKLGADGDFAQGYVIAHEVGHHVQKLLGIEPKVRQLQQNASQTEVNRLSVRMELQADCFAGVWGHSMQQQGVLEAGDLEEALNAAQAIGDDRLQQQGQGRVVPDSFTHGTSEQRYSWFKRGFDSGDPAQCNTFGKNF
;
A
#
# COMPACT_ATOMS: atom_id res chain seq x y z
N ARG A 1 27.89 -9.82 16.98
CA ARG A 1 26.83 -8.84 17.26
C ARG A 1 25.55 -9.61 17.49
N SER A 2 25.04 -9.53 18.71
CA SER A 2 23.75 -10.14 19.04
C SER A 2 22.65 -9.52 18.16
N PRO A 3 21.74 -10.31 17.59
CA PRO A 3 20.58 -9.73 16.93
C PRO A 3 19.84 -8.91 17.97
N VAL A 4 19.55 -7.65 17.63
CA VAL A 4 18.68 -6.83 18.44
C VAL A 4 17.34 -7.55 18.47
N SER A 5 17.01 -8.15 19.59
CA SER A 5 15.69 -8.70 19.80
C SER A 5 14.71 -7.53 19.70
N GLN A 6 13.91 -7.55 18.65
CA GLN A 6 12.76 -6.67 18.58
C GLN A 6 11.89 -7.00 19.79
N GLN A 7 11.87 -6.09 20.76
CA GLN A 7 10.85 -6.18 21.79
C GLN A 7 9.51 -5.91 21.13
N GLN A 8 8.94 -6.99 20.62
CA GLN A 8 7.51 -7.00 20.40
C GLN A 8 6.87 -6.73 21.75
N SER A 9 5.97 -5.75 21.79
CA SER A 9 5.08 -5.57 22.91
C SER A 9 4.51 -6.94 23.29
N THR A 10 4.84 -7.42 24.48
CA THR A 10 4.47 -8.76 24.98
C THR A 10 2.99 -8.85 25.36
N ARG A 11 2.10 -8.15 24.67
CA ARG A 11 0.67 -8.42 24.82
C ARG A 11 0.37 -9.76 24.14
N SER A 12 -0.25 -10.65 24.91
CA SER A 12 -0.81 -11.88 24.37
C SER A 12 -1.66 -11.54 23.13
N ILE A 13 -1.36 -12.20 22.01
CA ILE A 13 -2.12 -12.03 20.77
C ILE A 13 -3.55 -12.51 21.08
N SER A 14 -4.53 -11.59 20.92
CA SER A 14 -5.94 -11.95 21.05
C SER A 14 -6.35 -12.87 19.88
N PRO A 15 -7.43 -13.66 20.00
CA PRO A 15 -7.92 -14.47 18.87
C PRO A 15 -8.19 -13.63 17.63
N ASN A 16 -8.67 -12.41 17.76
CA ASN A 16 -8.89 -11.49 16.63
C ASN A 16 -7.58 -11.08 15.97
N ASP A 17 -6.52 -10.86 16.75
CA ASP A 17 -5.20 -10.54 16.21
C ASP A 17 -4.58 -11.71 15.46
N ASP A 18 -4.79 -12.94 15.94
CA ASP A 18 -4.31 -14.14 15.26
C ASP A 18 -4.99 -14.31 13.90
N GLU A 19 -6.30 -14.09 13.81
CA GLU A 19 -7.03 -14.10 12.54
C GLU A 19 -6.53 -13.01 11.58
N ALA A 20 -6.34 -11.79 12.09
CA ALA A 20 -5.81 -10.68 11.28
C ALA A 20 -4.41 -10.99 10.79
N ALA A 21 -3.55 -11.58 11.61
CA ALA A 21 -2.21 -11.98 11.24
C ALA A 21 -2.21 -13.07 10.16
N LYS A 22 -3.07 -14.08 10.30
CA LYS A 22 -3.23 -15.14 9.29
C LYS A 22 -3.72 -14.58 7.97
N PHE A 23 -4.74 -13.73 8.01
CA PHE A 23 -5.29 -13.07 6.83
C PHE A 23 -4.20 -12.25 6.12
N THR A 24 -3.45 -11.44 6.86
CA THR A 24 -2.37 -10.62 6.30
C THR A 24 -1.31 -11.50 5.61
N SER A 25 -0.93 -12.62 6.23
CA SER A 25 0.04 -13.55 5.66
C SER A 25 -0.47 -14.20 4.38
N VAL A 26 -1.76 -14.56 4.33
CA VAL A 26 -2.39 -15.14 3.13
C VAL A 26 -2.42 -14.13 2.00
N ILE A 27 -2.83 -12.89 2.27
CA ILE A 27 -2.84 -11.84 1.25
C ILE A 27 -1.43 -11.57 0.72
N LEU A 28 -0.44 -11.48 1.61
CA LEU A 28 0.95 -11.29 1.19
C LEU A 28 1.39 -12.42 0.25
N ALA A 29 1.07 -13.67 0.57
CA ALA A 29 1.38 -14.80 -0.30
C ALA A 29 0.75 -14.67 -1.69
N THR A 30 -0.49 -14.19 -1.79
CA THR A 30 -1.14 -13.93 -3.08
C THR A 30 -0.44 -12.82 -3.88
N THR A 31 0.08 -11.80 -3.21
CA THR A 31 0.87 -10.75 -3.88
C THR A 31 2.19 -11.30 -4.41
N GLU A 32 2.81 -12.23 -3.68
CA GLU A 32 4.04 -12.90 -4.12
C GLU A 32 3.82 -13.71 -5.38
N ASP A 33 2.73 -14.46 -5.45
CA ASP A 33 2.37 -15.23 -6.64
C ASP A 33 2.13 -14.32 -7.85
N THR A 34 1.37 -13.26 -7.67
CA THR A 34 1.06 -12.29 -8.73
C THR A 34 2.34 -11.63 -9.26
N TRP A 35 3.13 -11.05 -8.37
CA TRP A 35 4.33 -10.31 -8.78
C TRP A 35 5.46 -11.23 -9.23
N GLY A 36 5.55 -12.42 -8.65
CA GLY A 36 6.50 -13.44 -9.10
C GLY A 36 6.28 -13.80 -10.57
N GLN A 37 5.05 -14.04 -10.98
CA GLN A 37 4.70 -14.33 -12.36
C GLN A 37 4.95 -13.14 -13.29
N LEU A 38 4.56 -11.94 -12.89
CA LEU A 38 4.75 -10.73 -13.69
C LEU A 38 6.22 -10.39 -13.89
N PHE A 39 7.04 -10.51 -12.84
CA PHE A 39 8.48 -10.29 -12.93
C PHE A 39 9.15 -11.33 -13.84
N GLN A 40 8.72 -12.58 -13.75
CA GLN A 40 9.21 -13.62 -14.65
C GLN A 40 8.94 -13.28 -16.12
N LYS A 41 7.76 -12.76 -16.44
CA LYS A 41 7.43 -12.28 -17.79
C LYS A 41 8.31 -11.11 -18.24
N MET A 42 8.78 -10.29 -17.30
CA MET A 42 9.74 -9.20 -17.58
C MET A 42 11.18 -9.69 -17.71
N GLY A 43 11.46 -10.98 -17.48
CA GLY A 43 12.81 -11.54 -17.44
C GLY A 43 13.57 -11.18 -16.16
N ARG A 44 12.86 -10.93 -15.05
CA ARG A 44 13.42 -10.52 -13.77
C ARG A 44 13.02 -11.48 -12.65
N GLY A 45 13.88 -11.62 -11.64
CA GLY A 45 13.52 -12.27 -10.39
C GLY A 45 12.74 -11.31 -9.48
N TYR A 46 11.73 -11.84 -8.80
CA TYR A 46 10.99 -11.09 -7.78
C TYR A 46 11.52 -11.45 -6.40
N GLN A 47 12.00 -10.45 -5.68
CA GLN A 47 12.39 -10.58 -4.28
C GLN A 47 11.22 -10.17 -3.40
N GLN A 48 10.74 -11.08 -2.57
CA GLN A 48 9.62 -10.82 -1.67
C GLN A 48 9.98 -9.79 -0.62
N PRO A 49 9.05 -8.92 -0.20
CA PRO A 49 9.28 -8.06 0.94
C PRO A 49 9.24 -8.87 2.23
N LYS A 50 9.89 -8.37 3.26
CA LYS A 50 9.71 -8.85 4.62
C LYS A 50 8.39 -8.30 5.17
N LEU A 51 7.81 -9.01 6.13
CA LEU A 51 6.58 -8.60 6.79
C LEU A 51 6.81 -8.50 8.29
N VAL A 52 6.45 -7.36 8.87
CA VAL A 52 6.42 -7.16 10.31
C VAL A 52 5.01 -6.72 10.71
N MET A 53 4.37 -7.50 11.56
CA MET A 53 3.07 -7.18 12.15
C MET A 53 3.28 -6.71 13.58
N TYR A 54 2.57 -5.66 13.98
CA TYR A 54 2.73 -5.07 15.30
C TYR A 54 1.44 -4.40 15.76
N ARG A 55 1.40 -3.98 17.03
CA ARG A 55 0.39 -3.08 17.58
C ARG A 55 1.08 -1.93 18.29
N GLY A 56 0.63 -0.70 18.00
CA GLY A 56 1.16 0.51 18.61
C GLY A 56 2.39 1.03 17.90
N MET A 57 3.58 0.66 18.37
CA MET A 57 4.84 1.17 17.85
C MET A 57 5.79 0.04 17.50
N THR A 58 6.60 0.25 16.46
CA THR A 58 7.69 -0.65 16.09
C THR A 58 8.89 0.17 15.59
N ARG A 59 10.08 -0.41 15.66
CA ARG A 59 11.29 0.17 15.06
C ARG A 59 11.44 -0.33 13.63
N THR A 60 11.84 0.55 12.73
CA THR A 60 12.03 0.24 11.31
C THR A 60 13.35 0.83 10.81
N GLY A 61 13.80 0.39 9.63
CA GLY A 61 14.93 1.01 8.94
C GLY A 61 14.68 2.47 8.53
N CYS A 62 13.42 2.91 8.53
CA CYS A 62 13.00 4.28 8.20
C CYS A 62 12.71 5.14 9.43
N GLY A 63 13.04 4.66 10.63
CA GLY A 63 12.74 5.30 11.91
C GLY A 63 11.67 4.57 12.71
N ALA A 64 11.09 5.22 13.71
CA ALA A 64 10.03 4.62 14.53
C ALA A 64 8.71 4.60 13.75
N GLY A 65 8.14 3.43 13.55
CA GLY A 65 6.77 3.26 13.07
C GLY A 65 5.80 3.44 14.22
N GLN A 66 4.74 4.22 14.00
CA GLN A 66 3.68 4.49 14.98
C GLN A 66 2.35 4.05 14.40
N SER A 67 1.45 3.61 15.29
CA SER A 67 0.11 3.14 14.88
C SER A 67 -0.70 4.21 14.13
N VAL A 68 -0.44 5.48 14.40
CA VAL A 68 -1.09 6.60 13.69
C VAL A 68 -0.75 6.63 12.20
N MET A 69 0.30 5.94 11.78
CA MET A 69 0.74 5.89 10.39
C MET A 69 0.04 4.78 9.59
N GLY A 70 -0.62 3.85 10.28
CA GLY A 70 -1.21 2.68 9.66
C GLY A 70 -0.19 1.77 9.00
N PRO A 71 -0.60 0.96 8.00
CA PRO A 71 0.34 0.18 7.20
C PRO A 71 1.30 1.07 6.43
N PHE A 72 2.56 0.66 6.32
CA PHE A 72 3.54 1.37 5.49
C PHE A 72 4.62 0.43 4.98
N TYR A 73 5.30 0.85 3.93
CA TYR A 73 6.46 0.19 3.38
C TYR A 73 7.71 1.02 3.64
N CYS A 74 8.76 0.37 4.12
CA CYS A 74 10.07 1.00 4.31
C CYS A 74 11.04 0.54 3.22
N PRO A 75 11.44 1.43 2.28
CA PRO A 75 12.38 1.05 1.24
C PRO A 75 13.76 0.70 1.77
N ALA A 76 14.18 1.32 2.89
CA ALA A 76 15.51 1.13 3.43
C ALA A 76 15.77 -0.32 3.89
N ASP A 77 14.76 -1.00 4.43
CA ASP A 77 14.88 -2.40 4.88
C ASP A 77 14.04 -3.39 4.07
N GLY A 78 13.30 -2.93 3.06
CA GLY A 78 12.50 -3.79 2.20
C GLY A 78 11.36 -4.50 2.91
N THR A 79 10.76 -3.86 3.90
CA THR A 79 9.77 -4.45 4.80
C THR A 79 8.43 -3.75 4.72
N VAL A 80 7.36 -4.52 4.64
CA VAL A 80 5.98 -4.08 4.83
C VAL A 80 5.64 -4.18 6.33
N TYR A 81 5.21 -3.06 6.90
CA TYR A 81 4.84 -2.96 8.31
C TYR A 81 3.33 -2.80 8.41
N ILE A 82 2.69 -3.70 9.13
CA ILE A 82 1.24 -3.70 9.31
C ILE A 82 0.91 -3.56 10.79
N ASP A 83 0.27 -2.45 11.15
CA ASP A 83 -0.34 -2.30 12.46
C ASP A 83 -1.71 -2.98 12.44
N LEU A 84 -1.87 -4.04 13.21
CA LEU A 84 -3.10 -4.83 13.24
C LEU A 84 -4.31 -4.02 13.74
N SER A 85 -4.09 -2.97 14.52
CA SER A 85 -5.16 -2.06 14.95
C SER A 85 -5.73 -1.23 13.80
N PHE A 86 -5.01 -1.10 12.68
CA PHE A 86 -5.49 -0.36 11.52
C PHE A 86 -6.72 -0.99 10.88
N TYR A 87 -6.87 -2.30 10.95
CA TYR A 87 -8.07 -2.97 10.45
C TYR A 87 -9.32 -2.52 11.19
N ASP A 88 -9.21 -2.33 12.52
CA ASP A 88 -10.31 -1.77 13.32
C ASP A 88 -10.60 -0.31 12.93
N ASP A 89 -9.55 0.48 12.69
CA ASP A 89 -9.69 1.87 12.25
C ASP A 89 -10.35 1.98 10.86
N MET A 90 -10.02 1.10 9.93
CA MET A 90 -10.69 1.05 8.63
C MET A 90 -12.19 0.84 8.79
N LYS A 91 -12.58 -0.11 9.62
CA LYS A 91 -13.98 -0.42 9.88
C LYS A 91 -14.70 0.72 10.61
N ASN A 92 -14.13 1.21 11.70
CA ASN A 92 -14.82 2.09 12.64
C ASN A 92 -14.75 3.57 12.26
N LYS A 93 -13.67 4.01 11.62
CA LYS A 93 -13.41 5.43 11.31
C LYS A 93 -13.57 5.77 9.84
N LEU A 94 -13.22 4.86 8.95
CA LEU A 94 -13.18 5.12 7.51
C LEU A 94 -14.33 4.46 6.76
N GLY A 95 -15.14 3.63 7.43
CA GLY A 95 -16.23 2.90 6.80
C GLY A 95 -15.77 1.92 5.72
N ALA A 96 -14.49 1.56 5.73
CA ALA A 96 -13.87 0.66 4.77
C ALA A 96 -13.65 -0.70 5.44
N ASP A 97 -14.72 -1.41 5.70
CA ASP A 97 -14.68 -2.76 6.22
C ASP A 97 -14.77 -3.77 5.07
N GLY A 98 -14.45 -5.02 5.38
CA GLY A 98 -14.43 -6.11 4.43
C GLY A 98 -13.01 -6.59 4.12
N ASP A 99 -12.91 -7.87 3.82
CA ASP A 99 -11.63 -8.55 3.63
C ASP A 99 -10.87 -7.99 2.43
N PHE A 100 -11.57 -7.61 1.38
CA PHE A 100 -10.92 -7.12 0.17
C PHE A 100 -10.43 -5.69 0.32
N ALA A 101 -11.08 -4.87 1.14
CA ALA A 101 -10.58 -3.55 1.52
C ALA A 101 -9.25 -3.66 2.27
N GLN A 102 -9.13 -4.59 3.20
CA GLN A 102 -7.89 -4.88 3.91
C GLN A 102 -6.82 -5.43 2.96
N GLY A 103 -7.20 -6.35 2.08
CA GLY A 103 -6.31 -6.89 1.05
C GLY A 103 -5.76 -5.81 0.13
N TYR A 104 -6.59 -4.85 -0.27
CA TYR A 104 -6.16 -3.70 -1.07
C TYR A 104 -5.02 -2.92 -0.39
N VAL A 105 -5.15 -2.63 0.90
CA VAL A 105 -4.13 -1.87 1.64
C VAL A 105 -2.80 -2.61 1.65
N ILE A 106 -2.82 -3.92 1.91
CA ILE A 106 -1.60 -4.74 1.88
C ILE A 106 -0.99 -4.74 0.47
N ALA A 107 -1.81 -4.94 -0.56
CA ALA A 107 -1.36 -4.94 -1.96
C ALA A 107 -0.79 -3.59 -2.38
N HIS A 108 -1.32 -2.49 -1.86
CA HIS A 108 -0.79 -1.14 -2.08
C HIS A 108 0.63 -1.01 -1.51
N GLU A 109 0.86 -1.48 -0.28
CA GLU A 109 2.19 -1.43 0.33
C GLU A 109 3.20 -2.33 -0.41
N VAL A 110 2.76 -3.50 -0.88
CA VAL A 110 3.57 -4.33 -1.78
C VAL A 110 3.84 -3.61 -3.10
N GLY A 111 2.91 -2.80 -3.59
CA GLY A 111 3.12 -1.93 -4.75
C GLY A 111 4.31 -1.01 -4.58
N HIS A 112 4.51 -0.44 -3.40
CA HIS A 112 5.71 0.35 -3.09
C HIS A 112 6.99 -0.49 -3.12
N HIS A 113 6.92 -1.74 -2.69
CA HIS A 113 8.05 -2.66 -2.81
C HIS A 113 8.39 -2.93 -4.29
N VAL A 114 7.40 -3.13 -5.13
CA VAL A 114 7.58 -3.28 -6.57
C VAL A 114 8.26 -2.04 -7.16
N GLN A 115 7.87 -0.84 -6.75
CA GLN A 115 8.51 0.42 -7.16
C GLN A 115 9.99 0.44 -6.80
N LYS A 116 10.35 -0.04 -5.62
CA LYS A 116 11.76 -0.17 -5.23
C LYS A 116 12.50 -1.13 -6.15
N LEU A 117 11.96 -2.32 -6.38
CA LEU A 117 12.59 -3.35 -7.22
C LEU A 117 12.77 -2.89 -8.67
N LEU A 118 11.83 -2.11 -9.20
CA LEU A 118 11.89 -1.58 -10.57
C LEU A 118 12.77 -0.33 -10.70
N GLY A 119 13.32 0.18 -9.61
CA GLY A 119 14.15 1.39 -9.61
C GLY A 119 13.38 2.69 -9.64
N ILE A 120 12.06 2.66 -9.56
CA ILE A 120 11.19 3.84 -9.59
C ILE A 120 11.35 4.65 -8.30
N GLU A 121 11.28 4.00 -7.15
CA GLU A 121 11.42 4.67 -5.85
C GLU A 121 12.76 5.40 -5.69
N PRO A 122 13.92 4.79 -5.98
CA PRO A 122 15.19 5.52 -5.91
C PRO A 122 15.26 6.72 -6.84
N LYS A 123 14.70 6.60 -8.04
CA LYS A 123 14.66 7.71 -9.01
C LYS A 123 13.80 8.87 -8.51
N VAL A 124 12.64 8.59 -7.96
CA VAL A 124 11.76 9.64 -7.39
C VAL A 124 12.45 10.31 -6.22
N ARG A 125 13.04 9.55 -5.30
CA ARG A 125 13.78 10.10 -4.17
C ARG A 125 14.91 11.03 -4.61
N GLN A 126 15.64 10.66 -5.65
CA GLN A 126 16.68 11.51 -6.23
C GLN A 126 16.11 12.82 -6.79
N LEU A 127 15.00 12.77 -7.52
CA LEU A 127 14.33 13.96 -8.04
C LEU A 127 13.81 14.86 -6.93
N GLN A 128 13.39 14.30 -5.82
CA GLN A 128 12.86 15.07 -4.68
C GLN A 128 13.94 15.83 -3.91
N GLN A 129 15.20 15.42 -3.97
CA GLN A 129 16.28 16.01 -3.17
C GLN A 129 16.47 17.50 -3.41
N ASN A 130 16.28 17.99 -4.64
CA ASN A 130 16.47 19.38 -5.01
C ASN A 130 15.18 20.07 -5.46
N ALA A 131 14.04 19.44 -5.21
CA ALA A 131 12.74 19.95 -5.64
C ALA A 131 12.12 20.87 -4.58
N SER A 132 11.21 21.77 -5.02
CA SER A 132 10.36 22.53 -4.11
C SER A 132 9.43 21.59 -3.33
N GLN A 133 8.89 22.05 -2.20
CA GLN A 133 7.95 21.24 -1.43
C GLN A 133 6.71 20.85 -2.25
N THR A 134 6.19 21.76 -3.08
CA THR A 134 5.07 21.47 -3.98
C THR A 134 5.43 20.35 -4.96
N GLU A 135 6.61 20.37 -5.53
CA GLU A 135 7.06 19.32 -6.46
C GLU A 135 7.34 18.00 -5.75
N VAL A 136 7.90 18.03 -4.53
CA VAL A 136 8.05 16.84 -3.68
C VAL A 136 6.69 16.19 -3.45
N ASN A 137 5.68 16.97 -3.11
CA ASN A 137 4.32 16.47 -2.89
C ASN A 137 3.71 15.89 -4.17
N ARG A 138 3.90 16.52 -5.32
CA ARG A 138 3.43 15.99 -6.60
C ARG A 138 4.05 14.65 -6.94
N LEU A 139 5.34 14.51 -6.75
CA LEU A 139 6.03 13.24 -6.97
C LEU A 139 5.54 12.16 -6.00
N SER A 140 5.28 12.53 -4.74
CA SER A 140 4.70 11.61 -3.76
C SER A 140 3.31 11.13 -4.18
N VAL A 141 2.45 12.03 -4.67
CA VAL A 141 1.13 11.65 -5.19
C VAL A 141 1.27 10.65 -6.34
N ARG A 142 2.16 10.88 -7.28
CA ARG A 142 2.39 9.97 -8.41
C ARG A 142 2.88 8.58 -7.97
N MET A 143 3.74 8.55 -6.95
CA MET A 143 4.18 7.29 -6.33
C MET A 143 3.00 6.53 -5.72
N GLU A 144 2.14 7.22 -4.97
CA GLU A 144 0.99 6.61 -4.33
C GLU A 144 -0.04 6.10 -5.35
N LEU A 145 -0.32 6.89 -6.37
CA LEU A 145 -1.25 6.48 -7.43
C LEU A 145 -0.74 5.26 -8.22
N GLN A 146 0.56 5.18 -8.45
CA GLN A 146 1.15 3.99 -9.08
C GLN A 146 1.01 2.76 -8.18
N ALA A 147 1.22 2.91 -6.87
CA ALA A 147 1.01 1.82 -5.93
C ALA A 147 -0.46 1.36 -5.90
N ASP A 148 -1.41 2.29 -6.04
CA ASP A 148 -2.83 1.95 -6.18
C ASP A 148 -3.10 1.15 -7.46
N CYS A 149 -2.50 1.56 -8.57
CA CYS A 149 -2.60 0.83 -9.83
C CYS A 149 -2.00 -0.58 -9.70
N PHE A 150 -0.87 -0.72 -9.06
CA PHE A 150 -0.25 -2.02 -8.78
C PHE A 150 -1.13 -2.89 -7.87
N ALA A 151 -1.80 -2.29 -6.89
CA ALA A 151 -2.81 -3.02 -6.09
C ALA A 151 -3.95 -3.51 -6.96
N GLY A 152 -4.38 -2.70 -7.95
CA GLY A 152 -5.36 -3.10 -8.94
C GLY A 152 -4.90 -4.30 -9.78
N VAL A 153 -3.64 -4.31 -10.20
CA VAL A 153 -3.04 -5.45 -10.92
C VAL A 153 -3.12 -6.74 -10.09
N TRP A 154 -2.84 -6.66 -8.79
CA TRP A 154 -3.06 -7.78 -7.88
C TRP A 154 -4.54 -8.21 -7.85
N GLY A 155 -5.46 -7.25 -7.76
CA GLY A 155 -6.89 -7.53 -7.77
C GLY A 155 -7.35 -8.24 -9.05
N HIS A 156 -6.80 -7.86 -10.19
CA HIS A 156 -7.03 -8.53 -11.48
C HIS A 156 -6.62 -10.01 -11.42
N SER A 157 -5.46 -10.30 -10.85
CA SER A 157 -4.98 -11.68 -10.65
C SER A 157 -5.92 -12.47 -9.74
N MET A 158 -6.44 -11.84 -8.67
CA MET A 158 -7.42 -12.48 -7.79
C MET A 158 -8.72 -12.81 -8.53
N GLN A 159 -9.18 -11.90 -9.39
CA GLN A 159 -10.36 -12.15 -10.23
C GLN A 159 -10.12 -13.32 -11.18
N GLN A 160 -8.99 -13.40 -11.85
CA GLN A 160 -8.66 -14.48 -12.76
C GLN A 160 -8.61 -15.84 -12.06
N GLN A 161 -8.18 -15.88 -10.83
CA GLN A 161 -8.13 -17.11 -10.03
C GLN A 161 -9.49 -17.51 -9.44
N GLY A 162 -10.52 -16.70 -9.62
CA GLY A 162 -11.86 -16.98 -9.13
C GLY A 162 -12.03 -16.86 -7.64
N VAL A 163 -11.15 -16.14 -6.96
CA VAL A 163 -11.20 -15.96 -5.50
C VAL A 163 -12.00 -14.74 -5.06
N LEU A 164 -12.43 -13.88 -6.02
CA LEU A 164 -13.27 -12.73 -5.70
C LEU A 164 -14.73 -13.12 -5.61
N GLU A 165 -15.40 -12.57 -4.57
CA GLU A 165 -16.82 -12.67 -4.39
C GLU A 165 -17.52 -11.39 -4.89
N ALA A 166 -18.84 -11.46 -5.05
CA ALA A 166 -19.64 -10.29 -5.42
C ALA A 166 -19.45 -9.17 -4.39
N GLY A 167 -19.13 -7.98 -4.86
CA GLY A 167 -18.92 -6.81 -4.00
C GLY A 167 -17.48 -6.57 -3.57
N ASP A 168 -16.55 -7.53 -3.74
CA ASP A 168 -15.15 -7.37 -3.32
C ASP A 168 -14.46 -6.22 -4.04
N LEU A 169 -14.65 -6.07 -5.34
CA LEU A 169 -14.08 -4.95 -6.09
C LEU A 169 -14.57 -3.62 -5.54
N GLU A 170 -15.85 -3.51 -5.23
CA GLU A 170 -16.41 -2.28 -4.68
C GLU A 170 -15.88 -1.98 -3.28
N GLU A 171 -15.63 -2.97 -2.46
CA GLU A 171 -14.98 -2.80 -1.16
C GLU A 171 -13.60 -2.15 -1.32
N ALA A 172 -12.79 -2.63 -2.26
CA ALA A 172 -11.46 -2.07 -2.53
C ALA A 172 -11.55 -0.64 -3.08
N LEU A 173 -12.47 -0.39 -4.01
CA LEU A 173 -12.68 0.93 -4.59
C LEU A 173 -13.14 1.94 -3.54
N ASN A 174 -14.05 1.53 -2.66
CA ASN A 174 -14.52 2.36 -1.55
C ASN A 174 -13.39 2.65 -0.55
N ALA A 175 -12.54 1.67 -0.26
CA ALA A 175 -11.38 1.86 0.59
C ALA A 175 -10.40 2.89 -0.01
N ALA A 176 -10.10 2.78 -1.31
CA ALA A 176 -9.24 3.73 -2.00
C ALA A 176 -9.80 5.16 -1.96
N GLN A 177 -11.12 5.32 -2.14
CA GLN A 177 -11.77 6.62 -2.04
C GLN A 177 -11.75 7.18 -0.62
N ALA A 178 -11.98 6.34 0.39
CA ALA A 178 -12.07 6.77 1.79
C ALA A 178 -10.75 7.34 2.32
N ILE A 179 -9.63 6.91 1.76
CA ILE A 179 -8.30 7.34 2.19
C ILE A 179 -7.64 8.36 1.24
N GLY A 180 -8.39 8.92 0.30
CA GLY A 180 -7.91 10.02 -0.54
C GLY A 180 -7.68 11.30 0.28
N ASP A 181 -6.68 12.10 -0.11
CA ASP A 181 -6.29 13.31 0.62
C ASP A 181 -7.43 14.33 0.74
N ASP A 182 -8.26 14.48 -0.28
CA ASP A 182 -9.39 15.39 -0.27
C ASP A 182 -10.41 15.02 0.80
N ARG A 183 -10.76 13.74 0.94
CA ARG A 183 -11.70 13.29 1.98
C ARG A 183 -11.09 13.39 3.37
N LEU A 184 -9.84 12.99 3.54
CA LEU A 184 -9.16 13.06 4.84
C LEU A 184 -8.97 14.49 5.30
N GLN A 185 -8.62 15.42 4.40
CA GLN A 185 -8.51 16.84 4.73
C GLN A 185 -9.86 17.47 5.06
N GLN A 186 -10.91 17.13 4.31
CA GLN A 186 -12.26 17.60 4.58
C GLN A 186 -12.75 17.16 5.96
N GLN A 187 -12.50 15.93 6.34
CA GLN A 187 -12.87 15.39 7.65
C GLN A 187 -12.06 15.99 8.79
N GLY A 188 -10.75 16.21 8.57
CA GLY A 188 -9.84 16.67 9.61
C GLY A 188 -9.87 18.19 9.83
N GLN A 189 -9.88 18.98 8.77
CA GLN A 189 -9.74 20.45 8.83
C GLN A 189 -10.88 21.24 8.15
N GLY A 190 -11.85 20.54 7.56
CA GLY A 190 -13.03 21.17 6.92
C GLY A 190 -12.73 21.87 5.60
N ARG A 191 -11.52 21.72 5.04
CA ARG A 191 -11.13 22.31 3.77
C ARG A 191 -10.13 21.43 3.03
N VAL A 192 -10.06 21.59 1.73
CA VAL A 192 -9.16 20.85 0.84
C VAL A 192 -8.06 21.79 0.34
N VAL A 193 -6.78 21.36 0.48
CA VAL A 193 -5.60 22.10 0.03
C VAL A 193 -4.80 21.19 -0.91
N PRO A 194 -5.04 21.24 -2.25
CA PRO A 194 -4.43 20.29 -3.20
C PRO A 194 -2.90 20.29 -3.20
N ASP A 195 -2.25 21.42 -3.04
CA ASP A 195 -0.79 21.50 -3.03
C ASP A 195 -0.14 20.78 -1.83
N SER A 196 -0.92 20.46 -0.79
CA SER A 196 -0.45 19.68 0.35
C SER A 196 -0.73 18.18 0.22
N PHE A 197 -1.32 17.71 -0.88
CA PHE A 197 -1.58 16.30 -1.10
C PHE A 197 -0.30 15.50 -1.25
N THR A 198 -0.24 14.36 -0.60
CA THR A 198 0.87 13.41 -0.68
C THR A 198 0.43 12.02 -1.16
N HIS A 199 -0.87 11.74 -1.23
CA HIS A 199 -1.44 10.45 -1.63
C HIS A 199 -2.38 10.51 -2.83
N GLY A 200 -2.89 11.69 -3.17
CA GLY A 200 -3.83 11.89 -4.26
C GLY A 200 -5.28 12.01 -3.79
N THR A 201 -6.14 12.48 -4.70
CA THR A 201 -7.57 12.60 -4.43
C THR A 201 -8.25 11.23 -4.38
N SER A 202 -9.43 11.17 -3.78
CA SER A 202 -10.26 9.96 -3.78
C SER A 202 -10.55 9.47 -5.20
N GLU A 203 -10.87 10.38 -6.12
CA GLU A 203 -11.13 10.05 -7.51
C GLU A 203 -9.88 9.52 -8.23
N GLN A 204 -8.72 10.13 -8.01
CA GLN A 204 -7.46 9.68 -8.59
C GLN A 204 -7.10 8.27 -8.10
N ARG A 205 -7.22 8.02 -6.82
CA ARG A 205 -6.92 6.71 -6.22
C ARG A 205 -7.86 5.63 -6.77
N TYR A 206 -9.15 5.94 -6.83
CA TYR A 206 -10.17 5.08 -7.44
C TYR A 206 -9.81 4.74 -8.89
N SER A 207 -9.55 5.76 -9.71
CA SER A 207 -9.31 5.60 -11.16
C SER A 207 -8.05 4.79 -11.45
N TRP A 208 -6.98 5.01 -10.70
CA TRP A 208 -5.73 4.28 -10.91
C TRP A 208 -5.82 2.83 -10.43
N PHE A 209 -6.47 2.58 -9.30
CA PHE A 209 -6.74 1.21 -8.88
C PHE A 209 -7.57 0.47 -9.95
N LYS A 210 -8.64 1.10 -10.42
CA LYS A 210 -9.50 0.51 -11.44
C LYS A 210 -8.76 0.21 -12.74
N ARG A 211 -7.85 1.08 -13.16
CA ARG A 211 -7.02 0.88 -14.34
C ARG A 211 -6.12 -0.36 -14.20
N GLY A 212 -5.49 -0.55 -13.06
CA GLY A 212 -4.72 -1.75 -12.77
C GLY A 212 -5.59 -3.00 -12.74
N PHE A 213 -6.76 -2.91 -12.14
CA PHE A 213 -7.72 -4.01 -12.04
C PHE A 213 -8.24 -4.42 -13.43
N ASP A 214 -8.62 -3.47 -14.26
CA ASP A 214 -9.18 -3.76 -15.59
C ASP A 214 -8.11 -4.31 -16.54
N SER A 215 -6.88 -3.81 -16.47
CA SER A 215 -5.80 -4.21 -17.39
C SER A 215 -5.00 -5.43 -16.94
N GLY A 216 -4.78 -5.57 -15.63
CA GLY A 216 -3.85 -6.57 -15.09
C GLY A 216 -2.41 -6.39 -15.57
N ASP A 217 -2.08 -5.24 -16.14
CA ASP A 217 -0.80 -4.97 -16.78
C ASP A 217 -0.05 -3.83 -16.07
N PRO A 218 1.10 -4.12 -15.43
CA PRO A 218 1.89 -3.09 -14.75
C PRO A 218 2.34 -1.95 -15.69
N ALA A 219 2.47 -2.20 -16.98
CA ALA A 219 2.85 -1.16 -17.96
C ALA A 219 1.77 -0.07 -18.08
N GLN A 220 0.52 -0.35 -17.68
CA GLN A 220 -0.55 0.62 -17.64
C GLN A 220 -0.51 1.53 -16.40
N CYS A 221 0.44 1.31 -15.51
CA CYS A 221 0.56 2.00 -14.23
C CYS A 221 1.59 3.14 -14.24
N ASN A 222 1.87 3.71 -15.40
CA ASN A 222 2.79 4.85 -15.48
C ASN A 222 2.07 6.14 -15.09
N THR A 223 2.23 6.57 -13.84
CA THR A 223 1.67 7.81 -13.31
C THR A 223 2.58 9.02 -13.51
N PHE A 224 3.79 8.83 -14.04
CA PHE A 224 4.81 9.87 -14.15
C PHE A 224 4.87 10.53 -15.53
N GLY A 225 4.28 9.91 -16.54
CA GLY A 225 4.30 10.43 -17.92
C GLY A 225 5.53 9.96 -18.71
N LYS A 226 5.64 10.46 -19.97
CA LYS A 226 6.59 9.95 -20.95
C LYS A 226 8.06 10.22 -20.63
N ASN A 227 8.36 11.22 -19.81
CA ASN A 227 9.72 11.69 -19.55
C ASN A 227 10.30 11.16 -18.22
N PHE A 228 9.68 10.15 -17.65
CA PHE A 228 10.12 9.59 -16.37
C PHE A 228 10.95 8.32 -16.53
#